data_5ac465c75fa15822551376217b110b87
#
_entry.id   5ac465c75fa15822551376217b110b87
#
_cell.length_a   1.000
_cell.length_b   1.000
_cell.length_c   1.000
_cell.angle_alpha   90.00
_cell.angle_beta   90.00
_cell.angle_gamma   90.00
#
_symmetry.space_group_name_H-M   'P 1'
#
loop_
_entity.id
_entity.type
_entity.pdbx_description
1 polymer ?
#
loop_
_entity_poly.entity_id
_entity_poly.type
_entity_poly.pdbx_seq_one_letter_code
_entity_poly.pdbx_strand_id
1 'polypeptide(L)'
;MNFIITKDIDGNEILLNLENVSAIEQYKKESGETKYLILLFKPITKIEINAEEFEKFKAMVKLTATKIVDCEIPPYNFSAPESIPETTKKVFAPAEDFAPKTVKIGDQIWMNKNLAIDDGGDGITINQETGEHYYTWDAAKRVAEKIKGWHLPTIAEWDFLAANAGGREVCGTKLKAASSWDYDGNGTDDFGFSALPAGYYNGSFSSLGSGAHFWTATEYGSSSAYGRYFDTGASMNSSYYSKYGQYSVRLVKDSE
;
A
#
# COMPACT_ATOMS: atom_id res chain seq x y z
N MET A 1 15.32 -15.51 -15.99
CA MET A 1 14.27 -14.46 -15.95
C MET A 1 13.13 -14.92 -16.82
N ASN A 2 11.97 -15.15 -16.23
CA ASN A 2 10.81 -15.71 -16.91
C ASN A 2 9.81 -14.57 -17.20
N PHE A 3 10.15 -13.69 -18.15
CA PHE A 3 9.26 -12.62 -18.58
C PHE A 3 8.70 -12.90 -19.96
N ILE A 4 7.44 -12.56 -20.17
CA ILE A 4 6.75 -12.61 -21.46
C ILE A 4 6.15 -11.23 -21.75
N ILE A 5 6.23 -10.80 -23.00
CA ILE A 5 5.47 -9.65 -23.51
C ILE A 5 4.20 -10.18 -24.16
N THR A 6 3.06 -9.70 -23.69
CA THR A 6 1.74 -9.98 -24.26
C THR A 6 0.96 -8.67 -24.44
N LYS A 7 -0.25 -8.73 -24.99
CA LYS A 7 -1.13 -7.56 -25.11
C LYS A 7 -2.39 -7.75 -24.30
N ASP A 8 -2.84 -6.67 -23.62
CA ASP A 8 -4.15 -6.64 -23.00
C ASP A 8 -5.26 -6.51 -24.04
N ILE A 9 -6.51 -6.46 -23.58
CA ILE A 9 -7.68 -6.35 -24.44
C ILE A 9 -7.75 -5.03 -25.22
N ASP A 10 -7.04 -4.01 -24.75
CA ASP A 10 -6.96 -2.69 -25.39
C ASP A 10 -5.76 -2.59 -26.35
N GLY A 11 -4.96 -3.66 -26.46
CA GLY A 11 -3.81 -3.76 -27.34
C GLY A 11 -2.51 -3.19 -26.79
N ASN A 12 -2.47 -2.83 -25.50
CA ASN A 12 -1.26 -2.35 -24.85
C ASN A 12 -0.30 -3.51 -24.56
N GLU A 13 0.99 -3.29 -24.79
CA GLU A 13 2.01 -4.29 -24.45
C GLU A 13 2.21 -4.37 -22.95
N ILE A 14 2.16 -5.59 -22.42
CA ILE A 14 2.34 -5.90 -21.00
C ILE A 14 3.51 -6.85 -20.85
N LEU A 15 4.42 -6.51 -19.94
CA LEU A 15 5.50 -7.39 -19.53
C LEU A 15 5.08 -8.20 -18.30
N LEU A 16 4.86 -9.51 -18.48
CA LEU A 16 4.46 -10.42 -17.42
C LEU A 16 5.65 -11.19 -16.87
N ASN A 17 5.81 -11.17 -15.55
CA ASN A 17 6.68 -12.10 -14.85
C ASN A 17 5.91 -13.39 -14.56
N LEU A 18 6.32 -14.48 -15.18
CA LEU A 18 5.64 -15.78 -15.06
C LEU A 18 5.66 -16.37 -13.66
N GLU A 19 6.64 -15.99 -12.83
CA GLU A 19 6.71 -16.41 -11.44
C GLU A 19 5.60 -15.80 -10.59
N ASN A 20 5.00 -14.70 -11.07
CA ASN A 20 3.90 -14.01 -10.41
C ASN A 20 2.51 -14.47 -10.87
N VAL A 21 2.41 -15.35 -11.86
CA VAL A 21 1.12 -15.88 -12.32
C VAL A 21 0.62 -16.92 -11.33
N SER A 22 -0.52 -16.65 -10.69
CA SER A 22 -1.15 -17.54 -9.72
C SER A 22 -2.18 -18.46 -10.33
N ALA A 23 -2.96 -17.96 -11.25
CA ALA A 23 -3.99 -18.71 -11.95
C ALA A 23 -4.32 -18.06 -13.30
N ILE A 24 -4.96 -18.82 -14.17
CA ILE A 24 -5.54 -18.34 -15.41
C ILE A 24 -6.97 -18.85 -15.46
N GLU A 25 -7.92 -17.93 -15.56
CA GLU A 25 -9.34 -18.23 -15.65
C GLU A 25 -9.83 -18.00 -17.07
N GLN A 26 -10.59 -18.94 -17.62
CA GLN A 26 -11.25 -18.77 -18.90
C GLN A 26 -12.71 -18.40 -18.67
N TYR A 27 -13.25 -17.44 -19.41
CA TYR A 27 -14.66 -17.11 -19.40
C TYR A 27 -15.16 -16.69 -20.78
N LYS A 28 -16.48 -16.79 -20.99
CA LYS A 28 -17.15 -16.33 -22.21
C LYS A 28 -17.96 -15.08 -21.93
N LYS A 29 -17.81 -14.06 -22.78
CA LYS A 29 -18.71 -12.91 -22.79
C LYS A 29 -20.07 -13.29 -23.40
N GLU A 30 -21.08 -12.49 -23.13
CA GLU A 30 -22.43 -12.65 -23.76
C GLU A 30 -22.36 -12.64 -25.29
N SER A 31 -21.37 -11.97 -25.87
CA SER A 31 -21.09 -11.97 -27.30
C SER A 31 -20.61 -13.32 -27.84
N GLY A 32 -20.36 -14.31 -26.97
CA GLY A 32 -19.78 -15.61 -27.32
C GLY A 32 -18.26 -15.61 -27.43
N GLU A 33 -17.61 -14.47 -27.27
CA GLU A 33 -16.16 -14.36 -27.31
C GLU A 33 -15.53 -14.95 -26.04
N THR A 34 -14.48 -15.78 -26.23
CA THR A 34 -13.71 -16.34 -25.12
C THR A 34 -12.59 -15.38 -24.73
N LYS A 35 -12.51 -15.08 -23.45
CA LYS A 35 -11.47 -14.28 -22.82
C LYS A 35 -10.74 -15.08 -21.77
N TYR A 36 -9.51 -14.67 -21.47
CA TYR A 36 -8.69 -15.27 -20.43
C TYR A 36 -8.25 -14.19 -19.44
N LEU A 37 -8.39 -14.50 -18.16
CA LEU A 37 -8.01 -13.63 -17.07
C LEU A 37 -6.76 -14.20 -16.42
N ILE A 38 -5.64 -13.50 -16.55
CA ILE A 38 -4.38 -13.86 -15.90
C ILE A 38 -4.36 -13.20 -14.53
N LEU A 39 -4.35 -14.02 -13.49
CA LEU A 39 -4.26 -13.57 -12.11
C LEU A 39 -2.79 -13.52 -11.69
N LEU A 40 -2.33 -12.37 -11.29
CA LEU A 40 -0.97 -12.16 -10.79
C LEU A 40 -0.96 -12.09 -9.26
N PHE A 41 0.04 -12.71 -8.66
CA PHE A 41 0.22 -12.67 -7.21
C PHE A 41 0.91 -11.40 -6.72
N LYS A 42 1.74 -10.77 -7.60
CA LYS A 42 2.53 -9.58 -7.25
C LYS A 42 2.74 -8.66 -8.47
N PRO A 43 2.13 -7.49 -8.50
CA PRO A 43 1.02 -7.05 -7.64
C PRO A 43 -0.22 -7.91 -7.86
N ILE A 44 -1.12 -7.98 -6.88
CA ILE A 44 -2.42 -8.67 -7.08
C ILE A 44 -3.18 -7.85 -8.12
N THR A 45 -3.20 -8.35 -9.33
CA THR A 45 -3.91 -7.72 -10.44
C THR A 45 -4.47 -8.77 -11.37
N LYS A 46 -5.44 -8.36 -12.16
CA LYS A 46 -6.08 -9.20 -13.17
C LYS A 46 -5.81 -8.56 -14.53
N ILE A 47 -5.30 -9.36 -15.46
CA ILE A 47 -5.06 -8.93 -16.83
C ILE A 47 -5.95 -9.77 -17.74
N GLU A 48 -6.84 -9.11 -18.47
CA GLU A 48 -7.70 -9.74 -19.45
C GLU A 48 -6.97 -9.80 -20.80
N ILE A 49 -6.92 -10.98 -21.40
CA ILE A 49 -6.36 -11.20 -22.73
C ILE A 49 -7.36 -11.94 -23.61
N ASN A 50 -7.27 -11.78 -24.92
CA ASN A 50 -8.08 -12.52 -25.87
C ASN A 50 -7.52 -13.93 -26.14
N ALA A 51 -8.28 -14.76 -26.86
CA ALA A 51 -7.90 -16.14 -27.14
C ALA A 51 -6.62 -16.26 -27.95
N GLU A 52 -6.36 -15.34 -28.89
CA GLU A 52 -5.14 -15.34 -29.72
C GLU A 52 -3.89 -15.07 -28.88
N GLU A 53 -3.94 -14.07 -28.02
CA GLU A 53 -2.84 -13.75 -27.10
C GLU A 53 -2.63 -14.87 -26.08
N PHE A 54 -3.71 -15.56 -25.64
CA PHE A 54 -3.60 -16.71 -24.75
C PHE A 54 -2.88 -17.90 -25.41
N GLU A 55 -3.15 -18.19 -26.68
CA GLU A 55 -2.42 -19.26 -27.39
C GLU A 55 -0.93 -18.92 -27.55
N LYS A 56 -0.60 -17.66 -27.83
CA LYS A 56 0.80 -17.19 -27.84
C LYS A 56 1.45 -17.36 -26.46
N PHE A 57 0.73 -16.97 -25.41
CA PHE A 57 1.17 -17.14 -24.03
C PHE A 57 1.44 -18.61 -23.70
N LYS A 58 0.51 -19.54 -24.02
CA LYS A 58 0.70 -20.99 -23.81
C LYS A 58 1.91 -21.55 -24.54
N ALA A 59 2.12 -21.14 -25.78
CA ALA A 59 3.24 -21.61 -26.60
C ALA A 59 4.59 -21.19 -25.99
N MET A 60 4.69 -20.02 -25.38
CA MET A 60 5.90 -19.50 -24.76
C MET A 60 6.17 -20.11 -23.37
N VAL A 61 5.13 -20.43 -22.60
CA VAL A 61 5.27 -20.84 -21.19
C VAL A 61 5.44 -22.33 -21.00
N LYS A 62 5.23 -23.18 -22.03
CA LYS A 62 5.16 -24.65 -21.86
C LYS A 62 4.40 -25.02 -20.60
N LEU A 63 3.16 -24.56 -20.47
CA LEU A 63 2.34 -24.85 -19.31
C LEU A 63 2.17 -26.37 -19.18
N THR A 64 2.82 -26.96 -18.18
CA THR A 64 2.46 -28.30 -17.72
C THR A 64 1.01 -28.23 -17.21
N ALA A 65 0.18 -29.13 -17.68
CA ALA A 65 -1.28 -29.16 -17.60
C ALA A 65 -1.91 -29.07 -16.18
N THR A 66 -1.14 -28.86 -15.15
CA THR A 66 -1.55 -28.96 -13.74
C THR A 66 -2.10 -27.63 -13.16
N LYS A 67 -2.16 -26.55 -13.94
CA LYS A 67 -2.62 -25.23 -13.43
C LYS A 67 -3.78 -24.62 -14.23
N ILE A 68 -4.36 -25.32 -15.17
CA ILE A 68 -5.60 -24.89 -15.83
C ILE A 68 -6.75 -25.53 -15.05
N VAL A 69 -7.44 -24.77 -14.25
CA VAL A 69 -8.70 -25.21 -13.67
C VAL A 69 -9.79 -24.90 -14.69
N ASP A 70 -10.27 -25.92 -15.40
CA ASP A 70 -11.51 -25.83 -16.14
C ASP A 70 -12.65 -25.69 -15.11
N CYS A 71 -12.98 -24.46 -14.79
CA CYS A 71 -14.20 -24.17 -14.05
C CYS A 71 -15.34 -24.18 -15.09
N GLU A 72 -16.04 -25.31 -15.20
CA GLU A 72 -17.40 -25.28 -15.73
C GLU A 72 -18.24 -24.44 -14.75
N ILE A 73 -18.34 -23.15 -15.03
CA ILE A 73 -19.32 -22.30 -14.37
C ILE A 73 -20.67 -22.77 -14.94
N PRO A 74 -21.59 -23.32 -14.09
CA PRO A 74 -22.95 -23.57 -14.54
C PRO A 74 -23.49 -22.26 -15.12
N PRO A 75 -24.38 -22.30 -16.14
CA PRO A 75 -24.89 -21.09 -16.74
C PRO A 75 -25.52 -20.24 -15.65
N TYR A 76 -24.78 -19.21 -15.23
CA TYR A 76 -25.29 -18.20 -14.30
C TYR A 76 -26.34 -17.44 -15.10
N ASN A 77 -27.60 -17.70 -14.76
CA ASN A 77 -28.71 -16.89 -15.20
C ASN A 77 -28.46 -15.50 -14.60
N PHE A 78 -27.94 -14.59 -15.42
CA PHE A 78 -27.92 -13.18 -15.11
C PHE A 78 -29.35 -12.64 -15.23
N SER A 79 -30.22 -12.96 -14.26
CA SER A 79 -31.20 -11.99 -13.84
C SER A 79 -30.37 -10.86 -13.23
N ALA A 80 -30.47 -9.65 -13.79
CA ALA A 80 -29.83 -8.46 -13.23
C ALA A 80 -29.96 -8.54 -11.71
N PRO A 81 -28.87 -8.49 -10.94
CA PRO A 81 -28.99 -8.60 -9.50
C PRO A 81 -29.95 -7.51 -9.07
N GLU A 82 -31.08 -7.91 -8.49
CA GLU A 82 -31.85 -7.05 -7.62
C GLU A 82 -30.80 -6.40 -6.72
N SER A 83 -30.62 -5.10 -6.90
CA SER A 83 -29.71 -4.21 -6.18
C SER A 83 -28.89 -4.94 -5.12
N ILE A 84 -27.57 -5.10 -5.38
CA ILE A 84 -26.61 -5.50 -4.33
C ILE A 84 -27.01 -4.67 -3.11
N PRO A 85 -27.39 -5.32 -1.99
CA PRO A 85 -27.75 -4.55 -0.81
C PRO A 85 -26.56 -3.64 -0.52
N GLU A 86 -26.80 -2.35 -0.41
CA GLU A 86 -25.82 -1.28 -0.17
C GLU A 86 -25.02 -1.45 1.14
N THR A 87 -25.17 -2.60 1.79
CA THR A 87 -24.61 -2.90 3.11
C THR A 87 -23.19 -3.44 3.12
N THR A 88 -22.48 -3.53 1.99
CA THR A 88 -21.07 -3.93 1.97
C THR A 88 -20.10 -2.93 1.33
N LYS A 89 -20.55 -1.84 0.78
CA LYS A 89 -19.73 -0.64 0.75
C LYS A 89 -19.76 -0.08 2.16
N LYS A 90 -18.70 -0.30 2.93
CA LYS A 90 -18.40 0.57 4.05
C LYS A 90 -18.28 1.96 3.43
N VAL A 91 -19.43 2.67 3.36
CA VAL A 91 -19.45 4.08 3.02
C VAL A 91 -18.62 4.72 4.10
N PHE A 92 -17.41 5.13 3.73
CA PHE A 92 -16.63 6.01 4.57
C PHE A 92 -17.50 7.22 4.83
N ALA A 93 -18.02 7.34 6.05
CA ALA A 93 -18.57 8.60 6.50
C ALA A 93 -17.52 9.68 6.19
N PRO A 94 -17.92 10.85 5.64
CA PRO A 94 -16.99 11.95 5.45
C PRO A 94 -16.24 12.14 6.76
N ALA A 95 -14.95 12.38 6.68
CA ALA A 95 -14.04 12.46 7.84
C ALA A 95 -14.33 13.67 8.76
N GLU A 96 -15.57 14.09 8.88
CA GLU A 96 -16.02 15.16 9.80
C GLU A 96 -15.80 14.77 11.28
N ASP A 97 -15.73 13.47 11.58
CA ASP A 97 -15.50 12.95 12.94
C ASP A 97 -14.12 12.31 13.14
N PHE A 98 -13.16 12.50 12.21
CA PHE A 98 -11.82 11.98 12.39
C PHE A 98 -11.08 12.78 13.47
N ALA A 99 -11.03 12.24 14.67
CA ALA A 99 -10.36 12.82 15.83
C ALA A 99 -9.20 11.91 16.29
N PRO A 100 -8.06 11.90 15.60
CA PRO A 100 -6.93 11.09 16.01
C PRO A 100 -6.37 11.58 17.34
N LYS A 101 -5.82 10.66 18.13
CA LYS A 101 -4.99 11.07 19.26
C LYS A 101 -3.75 11.77 18.73
N THR A 102 -3.36 12.86 19.38
CA THR A 102 -2.31 13.77 18.89
C THR A 102 -1.25 14.03 19.93
N VAL A 103 -0.09 14.42 19.43
CA VAL A 103 1.02 14.96 20.24
C VAL A 103 1.50 16.27 19.63
N LYS A 104 1.88 17.21 20.48
CA LYS A 104 2.51 18.46 20.06
C LYS A 104 4.03 18.35 20.25
N ILE A 105 4.76 18.57 19.14
CA ILE A 105 6.23 18.55 19.15
C ILE A 105 6.72 19.82 18.46
N GLY A 106 7.35 20.72 19.21
CA GLY A 106 7.55 22.10 18.77
C GLY A 106 6.20 22.78 18.54
N ASP A 107 6.04 23.38 17.36
CA ASP A 107 4.77 24.02 16.99
C ASP A 107 3.87 23.12 16.11
N GLN A 108 4.31 21.89 15.83
CA GLN A 108 3.53 20.95 15.04
C GLN A 108 2.68 20.02 15.90
N ILE A 109 1.49 19.68 15.39
CA ILE A 109 0.59 18.68 15.98
C ILE A 109 0.57 17.47 15.07
N TRP A 110 1.02 16.33 15.58
CA TRP A 110 1.14 15.07 14.86
C TRP A 110 0.14 14.04 15.37
N MET A 111 -0.28 13.13 14.50
CA MET A 111 -0.91 11.90 14.96
C MET A 111 0.08 11.11 15.80
N ASN A 112 -0.38 10.49 16.89
CA ASN A 112 0.46 9.61 17.72
C ASN A 112 0.35 8.12 17.35
N LYS A 113 -0.43 7.80 16.32
CA LYS A 113 -0.56 6.45 15.74
C LYS A 113 -0.49 6.53 14.22
N ASN A 114 -0.12 5.44 13.60
CA ASN A 114 -0.20 5.32 12.15
C ASN A 114 -1.64 5.49 11.68
N LEU A 115 -1.81 6.12 10.53
CA LEU A 115 -3.12 6.25 9.90
C LEU A 115 -3.67 4.85 9.61
N ALA A 116 -4.90 4.60 10.03
CA ALA A 116 -5.59 3.33 9.83
C ALA A 116 -6.96 3.58 9.17
N ILE A 117 -6.93 4.14 7.96
CA ILE A 117 -8.11 4.42 7.15
C ILE A 117 -7.99 3.67 5.83
N ASP A 118 -8.98 2.84 5.54
CA ASP A 118 -9.19 2.24 4.23
C ASP A 118 -10.37 2.97 3.57
N ASP A 119 -10.10 3.72 2.52
CA ASP A 119 -11.11 4.48 1.79
C ASP A 119 -11.80 3.68 0.67
N GLY A 120 -11.53 2.38 0.61
CA GLY A 120 -12.04 1.47 -0.42
C GLY A 120 -11.40 1.65 -1.80
N GLY A 121 -10.39 2.51 -1.92
CA GLY A 121 -9.61 2.69 -3.15
C GLY A 121 -8.36 1.82 -3.19
N ASP A 122 -7.76 1.69 -4.37
CA ASP A 122 -6.56 0.88 -4.56
C ASP A 122 -5.35 1.42 -3.80
N GLY A 123 -4.36 0.54 -3.59
CA GLY A 123 -3.06 0.90 -3.03
C GLY A 123 -3.01 0.92 -1.50
N ILE A 124 -3.93 0.25 -0.83
CA ILE A 124 -3.94 0.08 0.62
C ILE A 124 -3.85 -1.42 0.96
N THR A 125 -2.92 -1.79 1.80
CA THR A 125 -2.79 -3.15 2.35
C THR A 125 -2.91 -3.09 3.87
N ILE A 126 -3.66 -4.00 4.44
CA ILE A 126 -3.86 -4.11 5.88
C ILE A 126 -3.17 -5.38 6.37
N ASN A 127 -2.31 -5.26 7.36
CA ASN A 127 -1.79 -6.41 8.07
C ASN A 127 -2.89 -6.93 9.01
N GLN A 128 -3.40 -8.11 8.73
CA GLN A 128 -4.54 -8.67 9.47
C GLN A 128 -4.19 -9.08 10.92
N GLU A 129 -2.90 -9.26 11.23
CA GLU A 129 -2.44 -9.63 12.57
C GLU A 129 -2.32 -8.40 13.48
N THR A 130 -1.83 -7.28 12.93
CA THR A 130 -1.53 -6.07 13.70
C THR A 130 -2.56 -4.97 13.53
N GLY A 131 -3.36 -5.00 12.45
CA GLY A 131 -4.27 -3.94 12.05
C GLY A 131 -3.58 -2.73 11.40
N GLU A 132 -2.25 -2.79 11.20
CA GLU A 132 -1.51 -1.70 10.57
C GLU A 132 -1.86 -1.58 9.08
N HIS A 133 -1.99 -0.34 8.60
CA HIS A 133 -2.30 0.00 7.22
C HIS A 133 -1.07 0.54 6.50
N TYR A 134 -0.87 0.10 5.27
CA TYR A 134 0.23 0.48 4.41
C TYR A 134 -0.33 1.03 3.11
N TYR A 135 0.19 2.15 2.67
CA TYR A 135 -0.33 2.93 1.56
C TYR A 135 0.71 3.06 0.45
N THR A 136 0.31 2.91 -0.81
CA THR A 136 1.09 3.50 -1.91
C THR A 136 1.12 5.02 -1.75
N TRP A 137 2.06 5.70 -2.40
CA TRP A 137 2.17 7.15 -2.25
C TRP A 137 0.90 7.90 -2.69
N ASP A 138 0.29 7.46 -3.81
CA ASP A 138 -0.94 8.05 -4.30
C ASP A 138 -2.13 7.77 -3.37
N ALA A 139 -2.20 6.57 -2.79
CA ALA A 139 -3.21 6.25 -1.78
C ALA A 139 -3.03 7.09 -0.51
N ALA A 140 -1.80 7.28 -0.05
CA ALA A 140 -1.50 8.13 1.11
C ALA A 140 -1.98 9.57 0.91
N LYS A 141 -1.71 10.17 -0.26
CA LYS A 141 -2.20 11.50 -0.62
C LYS A 141 -3.72 11.55 -0.70
N ARG A 142 -4.31 10.62 -1.45
CA ARG A 142 -5.76 10.54 -1.64
C ARG A 142 -6.52 10.42 -0.32
N VAL A 143 -6.03 9.62 0.62
CA VAL A 143 -6.67 9.47 1.93
C VAL A 143 -6.45 10.72 2.78
N ALA A 144 -5.24 11.28 2.79
CA ALA A 144 -4.95 12.51 3.53
C ALA A 144 -5.83 13.69 3.10
N GLU A 145 -6.05 13.88 1.80
CA GLU A 145 -6.90 14.94 1.22
C GLU A 145 -8.37 14.88 1.68
N LYS A 146 -8.83 13.69 2.10
CA LYS A 146 -10.20 13.51 2.64
C LYS A 146 -10.32 13.91 4.11
N ILE A 147 -9.21 14.17 4.80
CA ILE A 147 -9.18 14.43 6.24
C ILE A 147 -8.97 15.92 6.47
N LYS A 148 -10.07 16.63 6.71
CA LYS A 148 -10.04 18.08 6.88
C LYS A 148 -9.13 18.52 8.05
N GLY A 149 -8.26 19.48 7.79
CA GLY A 149 -7.33 20.03 8.79
C GLY A 149 -6.09 19.18 9.03
N TRP A 150 -5.82 18.20 8.15
CA TRP A 150 -4.66 17.33 8.23
C TRP A 150 -4.06 17.11 6.85
N HIS A 151 -2.76 16.94 6.77
CA HIS A 151 -2.09 16.60 5.52
C HIS A 151 -0.95 15.59 5.71
N LEU A 152 -0.55 14.98 4.60
CA LEU A 152 0.65 14.15 4.53
C LEU A 152 1.88 15.05 4.68
N PRO A 153 2.74 14.85 5.70
CA PRO A 153 3.83 15.77 5.98
C PRO A 153 4.88 15.80 4.87
N THR A 154 5.40 16.97 4.61
CA THR A 154 6.56 17.21 3.74
C THR A 154 7.88 16.78 4.41
N ILE A 155 8.96 16.69 3.62
CA ILE A 155 10.32 16.52 4.18
C ILE A 155 10.63 17.59 5.21
N ALA A 156 10.30 18.85 4.94
CA ALA A 156 10.62 19.98 5.81
C ALA A 156 9.93 19.85 7.18
N GLU A 157 8.68 19.37 7.20
CA GLU A 157 7.94 19.14 8.45
C GLU A 157 8.53 18.00 9.26
N TRP A 158 8.96 16.90 8.62
CA TRP A 158 9.71 15.85 9.28
C TRP A 158 11.07 16.33 9.81
N ASP A 159 11.77 17.21 9.08
CA ASP A 159 13.03 17.79 9.55
C ASP A 159 12.81 18.74 10.75
N PHE A 160 11.70 19.49 10.75
CA PHE A 160 11.30 20.30 11.90
C PHE A 160 10.94 19.45 13.11
N LEU A 161 10.20 18.35 12.93
CA LEU A 161 9.94 17.36 13.99
C LEU A 161 11.26 16.85 14.58
N ALA A 162 12.19 16.43 13.73
CA ALA A 162 13.48 15.91 14.19
C ALA A 162 14.28 16.96 14.96
N ALA A 163 14.31 18.21 14.50
CA ALA A 163 15.02 19.31 15.17
C ALA A 163 14.48 19.53 16.59
N ASN A 164 13.15 19.51 16.76
CA ASN A 164 12.49 19.66 18.06
C ASN A 164 12.65 18.41 18.95
N ALA A 165 12.93 17.25 18.38
CA ALA A 165 13.23 16.03 19.13
C ALA A 165 14.74 15.85 19.44
N GLY A 166 15.57 16.85 19.18
CA GLY A 166 16.99 16.85 19.51
C GLY A 166 17.94 16.65 18.33
N GLY A 167 17.42 16.68 17.10
CA GLY A 167 18.19 16.51 15.86
C GLY A 167 18.12 15.09 15.29
N ARG A 168 18.39 14.96 14.00
CA ARG A 168 18.18 13.70 13.25
C ARG A 168 18.97 12.52 13.80
N GLU A 169 20.11 12.74 14.38
CA GLU A 169 21.02 11.70 14.87
C GLU A 169 20.50 11.00 16.15
N VAL A 170 19.61 11.66 16.90
CA VAL A 170 19.14 11.17 18.20
C VAL A 170 17.61 11.10 18.33
N CYS A 171 16.89 11.76 17.42
CA CYS A 171 15.44 11.88 17.55
C CYS A 171 14.72 10.52 17.41
N GLY A 172 15.33 9.55 16.73
CA GLY A 172 14.78 8.20 16.62
C GLY A 172 14.59 7.55 17.99
N THR A 173 15.56 7.67 18.89
CA THR A 173 15.40 7.17 20.26
C THR A 173 14.19 7.78 20.97
N LYS A 174 13.94 9.08 20.78
CA LYS A 174 12.88 9.82 21.47
C LYS A 174 11.50 9.70 20.84
N LEU A 175 11.43 9.33 19.56
CA LEU A 175 10.19 9.23 18.79
C LEU A 175 9.69 7.80 18.63
N LYS A 176 10.58 6.80 18.74
CA LYS A 176 10.20 5.39 18.68
C LYS A 176 9.44 4.97 19.93
N ALA A 177 8.50 4.05 19.76
CA ALA A 177 7.80 3.42 20.86
C ALA A 177 8.78 2.76 21.85
N ALA A 178 8.42 2.77 23.13
CA ALA A 178 9.23 2.18 24.20
C ALA A 178 9.16 0.65 24.26
N SER A 179 8.48 0.02 23.31
CA SER A 179 8.34 -1.43 23.20
C SER A 179 8.13 -1.85 21.74
N SER A 180 8.18 -3.15 21.51
CA SER A 180 7.90 -3.79 20.22
C SER A 180 9.01 -3.68 19.15
N TRP A 181 10.13 -3.06 19.47
CA TRP A 181 11.30 -3.05 18.59
C TRP A 181 12.23 -4.22 18.95
N ASP A 182 12.68 -4.94 17.92
CA ASP A 182 13.69 -5.99 18.04
C ASP A 182 15.09 -5.41 18.29
N TYR A 183 16.05 -6.28 18.65
CA TYR A 183 17.48 -5.96 18.77
C TYR A 183 17.78 -4.72 19.65
N ASP A 184 17.11 -4.62 20.80
CA ASP A 184 17.25 -3.48 21.72
C ASP A 184 16.93 -2.11 21.07
N GLY A 185 16.15 -2.13 19.98
CA GLY A 185 15.79 -0.96 19.21
C GLY A 185 14.70 -0.09 19.82
N ASN A 186 14.16 -0.42 21.02
CA ASN A 186 13.13 0.37 21.67
C ASN A 186 13.57 1.83 21.88
N GLY A 187 12.62 2.75 21.70
CA GLY A 187 12.80 4.15 22.02
C GLY A 187 12.47 4.45 23.48
N THR A 188 12.52 5.74 23.81
CA THR A 188 12.05 6.27 25.11
C THR A 188 10.66 6.88 24.99
N ASP A 189 10.23 7.16 23.76
CA ASP A 189 8.94 7.80 23.44
C ASP A 189 8.67 9.10 24.21
N ASP A 190 9.70 9.93 24.36
CA ASP A 190 9.69 11.15 25.19
C ASP A 190 8.54 12.11 24.85
N PHE A 191 8.06 12.04 23.61
CA PHE A 191 7.03 12.94 23.08
C PHE A 191 5.66 12.27 22.89
N GLY A 192 5.55 10.95 23.12
CA GLY A 192 4.33 10.20 22.81
C GLY A 192 4.05 10.07 21.32
N PHE A 193 5.09 10.22 20.47
CA PHE A 193 4.96 9.99 19.02
C PHE A 193 4.78 8.51 18.69
N SER A 194 5.37 7.62 19.50
CA SER A 194 5.16 6.17 19.47
C SER A 194 5.32 5.55 18.08
N ALA A 195 6.44 5.81 17.40
CA ALA A 195 6.70 5.16 16.11
C ALA A 195 6.88 3.65 16.32
N LEU A 196 5.95 2.86 15.79
CA LEU A 196 5.97 1.39 15.86
C LEU A 196 6.84 0.82 14.74
N PRO A 197 7.54 -0.31 14.98
CA PRO A 197 8.33 -1.00 13.95
C PRO A 197 7.43 -1.82 13.02
N ALA A 198 6.51 -1.13 12.36
CA ALA A 198 5.51 -1.71 11.49
C ALA A 198 6.07 -2.20 10.13
N GLY A 199 7.35 -1.92 9.85
CA GLY A 199 7.97 -2.29 8.58
C GLY A 199 7.35 -1.58 7.39
N TYR A 200 7.25 -2.31 6.27
CA TYR A 200 6.62 -1.86 5.03
C TYR A 200 6.08 -3.06 4.24
N TYR A 201 5.26 -2.78 3.22
CA TYR A 201 4.76 -3.80 2.29
C TYR A 201 5.22 -3.51 0.86
N ASN A 202 5.83 -4.53 0.22
CA ASN A 202 6.20 -4.49 -1.19
C ASN A 202 5.96 -5.89 -1.81
N GLY A 203 4.68 -6.29 -1.84
CA GLY A 203 4.26 -7.65 -2.21
C GLY A 203 4.44 -8.69 -1.08
N SER A 204 5.19 -8.35 -0.02
CA SER A 204 5.28 -9.06 1.25
C SER A 204 5.64 -8.05 2.35
N PHE A 205 5.29 -8.37 3.60
CA PHE A 205 5.73 -7.57 4.74
C PHE A 205 7.22 -7.77 4.98
N SER A 206 7.93 -6.67 5.23
CA SER A 206 9.37 -6.66 5.47
C SER A 206 9.70 -5.71 6.60
N SER A 207 10.82 -5.94 7.28
CA SER A 207 11.31 -5.13 8.41
C SER A 207 10.31 -4.98 9.58
N LEU A 208 9.38 -5.93 9.73
CA LEU A 208 8.54 -5.99 10.93
C LEU A 208 9.43 -6.17 12.15
N GLY A 209 9.14 -5.46 13.22
CA GLY A 209 9.93 -5.46 14.46
C GLY A 209 11.21 -4.61 14.39
N SER A 210 11.74 -4.29 13.21
CA SER A 210 13.06 -3.64 13.06
C SER A 210 13.06 -2.33 12.30
N GLY A 211 11.96 -1.94 11.67
CA GLY A 211 11.88 -0.71 10.89
C GLY A 211 10.51 -0.05 10.96
N ALA A 212 10.47 1.27 10.94
CA ALA A 212 9.26 2.07 10.78
C ALA A 212 9.45 3.00 9.58
N HIS A 213 8.66 2.83 8.54
CA HIS A 213 8.83 3.55 7.28
C HIS A 213 7.59 4.41 7.01
N PHE A 214 7.81 5.68 6.69
CA PHE A 214 6.75 6.65 6.52
C PHE A 214 6.88 7.39 5.20
N TRP A 215 5.77 7.59 4.52
CA TRP A 215 5.71 8.49 3.38
C TRP A 215 5.86 9.96 3.78
N THR A 216 6.42 10.73 2.87
CA THR A 216 6.30 12.20 2.86
C THR A 216 5.50 12.64 1.63
N ALA A 217 4.95 13.86 1.68
CA ALA A 217 4.28 14.45 0.51
C ALA A 217 5.26 14.89 -0.59
N THR A 218 6.57 14.86 -0.33
CA THR A 218 7.59 15.39 -1.23
C THR A 218 7.98 14.34 -2.27
N GLU A 219 7.79 14.67 -3.54
CA GLU A 219 8.25 13.85 -4.65
C GLU A 219 9.77 13.87 -4.79
N TYR A 220 10.35 12.74 -5.21
CA TYR A 220 11.74 12.66 -5.67
C TYR A 220 11.83 12.63 -7.20
N GLY A 221 10.79 12.23 -7.88
CA GLY A 221 10.69 12.14 -9.34
C GLY A 221 9.37 11.53 -9.77
N SER A 222 9.19 11.29 -11.06
CA SER A 222 7.92 10.79 -11.59
C SER A 222 7.46 9.47 -10.96
N SER A 223 8.38 8.55 -10.65
CA SER A 223 8.09 7.21 -10.12
C SER A 223 8.45 7.02 -8.65
N SER A 224 9.03 8.04 -7.99
CA SER A 224 9.52 7.91 -6.61
C SER A 224 9.18 9.12 -5.77
N ALA A 225 9.05 8.91 -4.47
CA ALA A 225 8.84 9.96 -3.48
C ALA A 225 9.73 9.73 -2.26
N TYR A 226 10.00 10.80 -1.53
CA TYR A 226 10.77 10.70 -0.30
C TYR A 226 9.98 10.05 0.83
N GLY A 227 10.71 9.30 1.67
CA GLY A 227 10.22 8.79 2.95
C GLY A 227 11.19 9.05 4.08
N ARG A 228 10.69 8.91 5.28
CA ARG A 228 11.44 8.88 6.52
C ARG A 228 11.35 7.50 7.14
N TYR A 229 12.44 7.06 7.77
CA TYR A 229 12.39 5.80 8.48
C TYR A 229 13.24 5.83 9.75
N PHE A 230 12.81 5.02 10.70
CA PHE A 230 13.56 4.63 11.86
C PHE A 230 13.96 3.17 11.72
N ASP A 231 15.17 2.85 12.07
CA ASP A 231 15.65 1.49 12.31
C ASP A 231 15.86 1.26 13.81
N THR A 232 16.57 0.21 14.18
CA THR A 232 16.88 -0.08 15.58
C THR A 232 17.85 0.94 16.21
N GLY A 233 18.51 1.78 15.40
CA GLY A 233 19.41 2.83 15.84
C GLY A 233 18.71 4.09 16.40
N ALA A 234 19.49 5.08 16.74
CA ALA A 234 19.02 6.33 17.35
C ALA A 234 18.50 7.37 16.35
N SER A 235 18.82 7.23 15.09
CA SER A 235 18.62 8.26 14.06
C SER A 235 17.26 8.17 13.38
N MET A 236 16.80 9.30 12.85
CA MET A 236 15.78 9.33 11.79
C MET A 236 16.48 9.45 10.44
N ASN A 237 16.28 8.47 9.59
CA ASN A 237 16.89 8.36 8.30
C ASN A 237 15.97 8.84 7.17
N SER A 238 16.55 9.12 6.01
CA SER A 238 15.84 9.53 4.81
C SER A 238 16.18 8.61 3.66
N SER A 239 15.17 8.28 2.86
CA SER A 239 15.35 7.57 1.60
C SER A 239 14.29 8.04 0.61
N TYR A 240 14.39 7.56 -0.64
CA TYR A 240 13.32 7.67 -1.61
C TYR A 240 12.90 6.27 -2.04
N TYR A 241 11.62 6.10 -2.27
CA TYR A 241 11.01 4.82 -2.57
C TYR A 241 10.16 4.90 -3.82
N SER A 242 9.99 3.76 -4.49
CA SER A 242 9.00 3.66 -5.56
C SER A 242 7.60 3.99 -5.02
N LYS A 243 6.85 4.82 -5.72
CA LYS A 243 5.47 5.19 -5.36
C LYS A 243 4.52 3.99 -5.27
N TYR A 244 4.90 2.84 -5.85
CA TYR A 244 4.16 1.58 -5.76
C TYR A 244 4.43 0.80 -4.47
N GLY A 245 5.54 1.06 -3.76
CA GLY A 245 5.77 0.52 -2.43
C GLY A 245 4.73 1.06 -1.45
N GLN A 246 4.46 0.32 -0.39
CA GLN A 246 3.44 0.72 0.58
C GLN A 246 4.07 0.89 1.96
N TYR A 247 3.88 2.07 2.52
CA TYR A 247 4.48 2.50 3.78
C TYR A 247 3.43 3.08 4.70
N SER A 248 3.76 3.19 5.98
CA SER A 248 2.89 3.82 6.97
C SER A 248 2.71 5.32 6.70
N VAL A 249 1.66 5.87 7.23
CA VAL A 249 1.33 7.30 7.15
C VAL A 249 1.16 7.87 8.56
N ARG A 250 1.78 9.01 8.80
CA ARG A 250 1.54 9.89 9.95
C ARG A 250 1.16 11.26 9.40
N LEU A 251 -0.02 11.73 9.75
CA LEU A 251 -0.44 13.07 9.33
C LEU A 251 -0.01 14.12 10.35
N VAL A 252 0.20 15.32 9.84
CA VAL A 252 0.42 16.53 10.62
C VAL A 252 -0.78 17.47 10.41
N LYS A 253 -1.14 18.20 11.48
CA LYS A 253 -2.27 19.14 11.42
C LYS A 253 -1.87 20.39 10.64
N ASP A 254 -2.82 20.92 9.86
CA ASP A 254 -2.65 22.18 9.15
C ASP A 254 -2.37 23.31 10.14
N SER A 255 -1.49 24.23 9.77
CA SER A 255 -1.28 25.47 10.52
C SER A 255 -2.54 26.33 10.46
N GLU A 256 -2.92 26.89 11.58
CA GLU A 256 -4.02 27.89 11.66
C GLU A 256 -3.59 29.22 11.09
#